data_6c2c74be23d75a4ce8feeb577a0dd9db
#
_entry.id   6c2c74be23d75a4ce8feeb577a0dd9db
#
_cell.length_a   1.000
_cell.length_b   1.000
_cell.length_c   1.000
_cell.angle_alpha   90.00
_cell.angle_beta   90.00
_cell.angle_gamma   90.00
#
_symmetry.space_group_name_H-M   'P 1'
#
loop_
_entity.id
_entity.type
_entity.pdbx_description
1 polymer ?
#
loop_
_entity_poly.entity_id
_entity_poly.type
_entity_poly.pdbx_seq_one_letter_code
_entity_poly.pdbx_strand_id
1 'polypeptide(L)'
;TKMNEIDQFDALKTSNRSKAQFQIMCLAFDHGNTYGQTRVGCGSVSERVSIRFNWNASTTIQKGRKYFNQVLTDGPVSRINFCTIPEREIGAEMPVYGTYDEAFDEELRPYIDNLNKARGLVDCPKARTLAKKLVEECADFSRLSMSRVYENLSFRANVIAYLKAMVLYVANGEKWDKTIEN
;
A
#
# COMPACT_ATOMS: atom_id res chain seq x y z
N THR A 1 -11.74 -1.66 -0.92
CA THR A 1 -12.62 -1.24 0.21
C THR A 1 -12.20 0.15 0.66
N LYS A 2 -13.15 1.06 0.80
CA LYS A 2 -12.94 2.42 1.30
C LYS A 2 -13.39 2.47 2.76
N MET A 3 -12.51 2.88 3.66
CA MET A 3 -12.79 3.10 5.07
C MET A 3 -12.63 4.57 5.40
N ASN A 4 -13.65 5.17 5.98
CA ASN A 4 -13.64 6.61 6.26
C ASN A 4 -12.80 6.96 7.50
N GLU A 5 -12.68 6.03 8.44
CA GLU A 5 -11.96 6.25 9.70
C GLU A 5 -11.12 5.02 10.06
N ILE A 6 -9.91 5.27 10.56
CA ILE A 6 -8.99 4.19 10.94
C ILE A 6 -9.50 3.38 12.15
N ASP A 7 -10.37 3.95 12.96
CA ASP A 7 -10.97 3.26 14.13
C ASP A 7 -11.84 2.06 13.73
N GLN A 8 -12.30 2.03 12.48
CA GLN A 8 -12.99 0.84 11.97
C GLN A 8 -12.08 -0.41 11.97
N PHE A 9 -10.75 -0.20 12.01
CA PHE A 9 -9.78 -1.26 12.23
C PHE A 9 -9.72 -1.75 13.66
N ASP A 10 -10.05 -0.92 14.66
CA ASP A 10 -10.05 -1.35 16.06
C ASP A 10 -11.12 -2.42 16.31
N ALA A 11 -12.26 -2.33 15.65
CA ALA A 11 -13.26 -3.39 15.65
C ALA A 11 -12.69 -4.70 15.09
N LEU A 12 -11.72 -4.63 14.17
CA LEU A 12 -11.01 -5.77 13.62
C LEU A 12 -9.91 -6.31 14.57
N LYS A 13 -9.40 -5.51 15.52
CA LYS A 13 -8.33 -5.93 16.45
C LYS A 13 -8.84 -6.58 17.75
N THR A 14 -10.01 -6.17 18.21
CA THR A 14 -10.46 -6.42 19.60
C THR A 14 -11.11 -7.77 19.82
N SER A 15 -11.55 -8.50 18.81
CA SER A 15 -12.13 -9.83 18.96
C SER A 15 -11.15 -10.94 18.57
N ASN A 16 -11.23 -12.12 19.18
CA ASN A 16 -10.42 -13.28 18.77
C ASN A 16 -10.64 -13.71 17.31
N ARG A 17 -11.77 -13.34 16.73
CA ARG A 17 -12.05 -13.52 15.30
C ARG A 17 -11.30 -12.51 14.42
N SER A 18 -10.98 -11.35 14.96
CA SER A 18 -10.38 -10.26 14.20
C SER A 18 -8.85 -10.34 14.09
N LYS A 19 -8.16 -11.08 14.96
CA LYS A 19 -6.74 -11.38 14.74
C LYS A 19 -6.52 -12.10 13.42
N ALA A 20 -7.44 -13.00 13.05
CA ALA A 20 -7.41 -13.68 11.76
C ALA A 20 -7.65 -12.69 10.60
N GLN A 21 -8.54 -11.71 10.76
CA GLN A 21 -8.83 -10.71 9.72
C GLN A 21 -7.65 -9.76 9.49
N PHE A 22 -6.93 -9.40 10.54
CA PHE A 22 -5.72 -8.58 10.42
C PHE A 22 -4.59 -9.34 9.70
N GLN A 23 -4.48 -10.64 9.91
CA GLN A 23 -3.56 -11.49 9.14
C GLN A 23 -3.95 -11.60 7.66
N ILE A 24 -5.24 -11.58 7.35
CA ILE A 24 -5.74 -11.59 5.96
C ILE A 24 -5.22 -10.39 5.17
N MET A 25 -5.06 -9.22 5.79
CA MET A 25 -4.47 -8.04 5.16
C MET A 25 -3.01 -8.29 4.75
N CYS A 26 -2.25 -9.01 5.59
CA CYS A 26 -0.88 -9.41 5.24
C CYS A 26 -0.85 -10.36 4.06
N LEU A 27 -1.79 -11.31 4.03
CA LEU A 27 -1.90 -12.29 2.94
C LEU A 27 -2.30 -11.64 1.62
N ALA A 28 -3.14 -10.58 1.66
CA ALA A 28 -3.55 -9.87 0.46
C ALA A 28 -2.41 -9.10 -0.22
N PHE A 29 -1.37 -8.74 0.52
CA PHE A 29 -0.21 -8.01 -0.01
C PHE A 29 0.71 -8.92 -0.84
N ASP A 30 0.95 -10.14 -0.37
CA ASP A 30 1.92 -11.05 -0.98
C ASP A 30 1.24 -11.88 -2.10
N HIS A 31 1.88 -11.94 -3.26
CA HIS A 31 1.35 -12.70 -4.41
C HIS A 31 1.30 -14.20 -4.12
N GLY A 32 0.20 -14.83 -4.55
CA GLY A 32 0.04 -16.30 -4.45
C GLY A 32 -0.45 -16.80 -3.09
N ASN A 33 -0.65 -15.92 -2.12
CA ASN A 33 -1.18 -16.31 -0.83
C ASN A 33 -2.65 -16.71 -0.89
N THR A 34 -2.99 -17.74 -0.14
CA THR A 34 -4.34 -18.27 0.00
C THR A 34 -4.75 -18.27 1.46
N TYR A 35 -6.02 -18.01 1.72
CA TYR A 35 -6.62 -18.17 3.03
C TYR A 35 -7.61 -19.33 3.00
N GLY A 36 -7.53 -20.19 4.02
CA GLY A 36 -8.45 -21.30 4.17
C GLY A 36 -8.83 -21.50 5.62
N GLN A 37 -10.07 -21.86 5.88
CA GLN A 37 -10.54 -22.32 7.18
C GLN A 37 -11.14 -23.69 7.03
N THR A 38 -10.70 -24.60 7.93
CA THR A 38 -11.36 -25.90 8.10
C THR A 38 -12.28 -25.78 9.31
N ARG A 39 -13.56 -26.00 9.11
CA ARG A 39 -14.56 -26.06 10.18
C ARG A 39 -15.09 -27.46 10.30
N VAL A 40 -15.25 -27.92 11.53
CA VAL A 40 -15.88 -29.22 11.84
C VAL A 40 -17.34 -28.96 12.17
N GLY A 41 -18.25 -29.58 11.42
CA GLY A 41 -19.71 -29.48 11.63
C GLY A 41 -20.50 -29.85 10.38
N CYS A 42 -21.74 -30.31 10.58
CA CYS A 42 -22.66 -30.60 9.47
C CYS A 42 -22.93 -29.31 8.68
N GLY A 43 -22.68 -29.32 7.36
CA GLY A 43 -22.87 -28.16 6.48
C GLY A 43 -21.72 -27.15 6.49
N SER A 44 -20.58 -27.45 7.12
CA SER A 44 -19.41 -26.59 7.05
C SER A 44 -18.70 -26.70 5.70
N VAL A 45 -18.34 -25.56 5.13
CA VAL A 45 -17.53 -25.48 3.91
C VAL A 45 -16.06 -25.29 4.30
N SER A 46 -15.19 -26.16 3.77
CA SER A 46 -13.74 -26.03 3.89
C SER A 46 -13.20 -25.70 2.52
N GLU A 47 -12.75 -24.45 2.32
CA GLU A 47 -12.27 -23.98 1.04
C GLU A 47 -11.05 -23.09 1.21
N ARG A 48 -10.18 -23.10 0.19
CA ARG A 48 -9.07 -22.16 0.06
C ARG A 48 -9.38 -21.14 -1.01
N VAL A 49 -9.25 -19.87 -0.65
CA VAL A 49 -9.48 -18.74 -1.56
C VAL A 49 -8.23 -17.87 -1.69
N SER A 50 -7.96 -17.39 -2.88
CA SER A 50 -6.95 -16.37 -3.09
C SER A 50 -7.48 -15.02 -2.65
N ILE A 51 -6.72 -14.32 -1.80
CA ILE A 51 -7.12 -13.03 -1.27
C ILE A 51 -6.41 -11.94 -2.06
N ARG A 52 -7.20 -11.07 -2.68
CA ARG A 52 -6.71 -9.88 -3.39
C ARG A 52 -7.64 -8.73 -3.12
N PHE A 53 -7.17 -7.73 -2.38
CA PHE A 53 -7.92 -6.49 -2.21
C PHE A 53 -6.99 -5.33 -1.94
N ASN A 54 -7.41 -4.16 -2.35
CA ASN A 54 -6.81 -2.89 -1.97
C ASN A 54 -7.75 -2.18 -1.00
N TRP A 55 -7.19 -1.44 -0.07
CA TRP A 55 -7.94 -0.62 0.85
C TRP A 55 -7.31 0.76 0.99
N ASN A 56 -8.12 1.74 1.30
CA ASN A 56 -7.72 3.10 1.57
C ASN A 56 -8.43 3.55 2.86
N ALA A 57 -7.70 4.17 3.76
CA ALA A 57 -8.23 4.70 5.00
C ALA A 57 -7.60 6.05 5.29
N SER A 58 -8.36 6.94 5.90
CA SER A 58 -7.89 8.27 6.30
C SER A 58 -8.05 8.47 7.81
N THR A 59 -7.21 9.32 8.37
CA THR A 59 -7.28 9.71 9.77
C THR A 59 -6.49 11.01 9.99
N THR A 60 -6.66 11.63 11.14
CA THR A 60 -5.80 12.75 11.55
C THR A 60 -4.40 12.25 11.89
N ILE A 61 -3.37 13.08 11.68
CA ILE A 61 -1.96 12.73 11.94
C ILE A 61 -1.77 12.26 13.38
N GLN A 62 -2.36 12.95 14.36
CA GLN A 62 -2.25 12.62 15.79
C GLN A 62 -2.87 11.25 16.10
N LYS A 63 -4.04 10.96 15.53
CA LYS A 63 -4.74 9.70 15.73
C LYS A 63 -3.99 8.55 15.05
N GLY A 64 -3.48 8.77 13.85
CA GLY A 64 -2.65 7.82 13.13
C GLY A 64 -1.37 7.48 13.90
N ARG A 65 -0.66 8.46 14.42
CA ARG A 65 0.54 8.24 15.26
C ARG A 65 0.21 7.41 16.50
N LYS A 66 -0.86 7.74 17.21
CA LYS A 66 -1.29 6.99 18.39
C LYS A 66 -1.66 5.54 18.03
N TYR A 67 -2.37 5.37 16.94
CA TYR A 67 -2.83 4.06 16.47
C TYR A 67 -1.67 3.14 16.08
N PHE A 68 -0.72 3.65 15.31
CA PHE A 68 0.41 2.85 14.79
C PHE A 68 1.62 2.79 15.72
N ASN A 69 1.73 3.65 16.74
CA ASN A 69 2.87 3.64 17.64
C ASN A 69 3.04 2.33 18.42
N GLN A 70 1.96 1.61 18.66
CA GLN A 70 1.97 0.34 19.38
C GLN A 70 2.21 -0.88 18.45
N VAL A 71 2.30 -0.68 17.12
CA VAL A 71 2.19 -1.75 16.12
C VAL A 71 3.36 -1.72 15.11
N LEU A 72 4.40 -0.92 15.37
CA LEU A 72 5.54 -0.72 14.45
C LEU A 72 6.26 -2.01 14.04
N THR A 73 6.20 -3.04 14.87
CA THR A 73 6.81 -4.36 14.58
C THR A 73 5.85 -5.37 13.97
N ASP A 74 4.56 -5.04 13.88
CA ASP A 74 3.57 -5.96 13.34
C ASP A 74 3.57 -5.94 11.81
N GLY A 75 3.46 -7.12 11.23
CA GLY A 75 3.52 -7.35 9.80
C GLY A 75 2.64 -6.43 8.92
N PRO A 76 1.41 -6.05 9.32
CA PRO A 76 0.56 -5.16 8.52
C PRO A 76 1.13 -3.77 8.29
N VAL A 77 1.75 -3.14 9.30
CA VAL A 77 2.28 -1.76 9.19
C VAL A 77 3.32 -1.67 8.08
N SER A 78 4.18 -2.66 7.97
CA SER A 78 5.22 -2.71 6.93
C SER A 78 4.66 -2.88 5.51
N ARG A 79 3.36 -3.15 5.35
CA ARG A 79 2.67 -3.35 4.08
C ARG A 79 1.73 -2.20 3.71
N ILE A 80 1.66 -1.18 4.56
CA ILE A 80 0.83 0.00 4.36
C ILE A 80 1.67 1.12 3.78
N ASN A 81 1.17 1.77 2.75
CA ASN A 81 1.74 3.00 2.26
C ASN A 81 1.11 4.17 2.99
N PHE A 82 1.90 4.88 3.77
CA PHE A 82 1.48 6.08 4.49
C PHE A 82 1.72 7.31 3.62
N CYS A 83 0.68 8.11 3.44
CA CYS A 83 0.76 9.40 2.78
C CYS A 83 0.26 10.47 3.76
N THR A 84 1.01 11.52 3.94
CA THR A 84 0.59 12.70 4.70
C THR A 84 0.19 13.81 3.75
N ILE A 85 -0.97 14.41 4.01
CA ILE A 85 -1.36 15.64 3.34
C ILE A 85 -0.66 16.77 4.10
N PRO A 86 0.11 17.65 3.42
CA PRO A 86 0.77 18.78 4.06
C PRO A 86 -0.24 19.64 4.83
N GLU A 87 0.15 20.14 5.97
CA GLU A 87 -0.66 21.10 6.70
C GLU A 87 -0.81 22.38 5.87
N ARG A 88 -2.02 22.87 5.81
CA ARG A 88 -2.29 24.14 5.17
C ARG A 88 -1.76 25.30 6.02
N GLU A 89 -1.27 26.34 5.40
CA GLU A 89 -0.89 27.56 6.10
C GLU A 89 -2.08 28.16 6.85
N ILE A 90 -1.82 28.70 8.04
CA ILE A 90 -2.86 29.37 8.84
C ILE A 90 -3.35 30.60 8.07
N GLY A 91 -4.66 30.67 7.88
CA GLY A 91 -5.28 31.77 7.11
C GLY A 91 -5.31 31.56 5.60
N ALA A 92 -4.76 30.46 5.07
CA ALA A 92 -4.91 30.13 3.67
C ALA A 92 -6.39 29.87 3.31
N GLU A 93 -6.76 30.19 2.07
CA GLU A 93 -8.11 29.99 1.57
C GLU A 93 -8.55 28.52 1.68
N MET A 94 -9.79 28.30 2.12
CA MET A 94 -10.34 26.96 2.20
C MET A 94 -10.49 26.39 0.80
N PRO A 95 -9.93 25.19 0.53
CA PRO A 95 -10.15 24.55 -0.75
C PRO A 95 -11.65 24.27 -0.91
N VAL A 96 -12.22 24.75 -1.98
CA VAL A 96 -13.58 24.39 -2.37
C VAL A 96 -13.50 23.02 -3.02
N TYR A 97 -14.29 22.07 -2.50
CA TYR A 97 -14.42 20.77 -3.18
C TYR A 97 -15.08 21.02 -4.54
N GLY A 98 -14.26 21.01 -5.59
CA GLY A 98 -14.74 21.10 -6.95
C GLY A 98 -15.40 19.77 -7.40
N THR A 99 -16.35 19.87 -8.28
CA THR A 99 -16.74 18.76 -9.12
C THR A 99 -15.64 18.56 -10.15
N TYR A 100 -15.12 17.35 -10.26
CA TYR A 100 -14.24 17.00 -11.37
C TYR A 100 -15.06 17.09 -12.65
N ASP A 101 -14.57 17.83 -13.63
CA ASP A 101 -15.21 18.03 -14.91
C ASP A 101 -14.75 17.00 -15.96
N GLU A 102 -15.34 17.06 -17.14
CA GLU A 102 -14.97 16.17 -18.25
C GLU A 102 -13.50 16.34 -18.67
N ALA A 103 -12.93 17.52 -18.53
CA ALA A 103 -11.53 17.78 -18.87
C ALA A 103 -10.57 17.00 -17.97
N PHE A 104 -10.88 16.86 -16.68
CA PHE A 104 -10.12 16.02 -15.76
C PHE A 104 -10.22 14.52 -16.11
N ASP A 105 -11.41 14.06 -16.50
CA ASP A 105 -11.61 12.67 -16.93
C ASP A 105 -10.86 12.40 -18.24
N GLU A 106 -10.83 13.32 -19.18
CA GLU A 106 -10.07 13.22 -20.42
C GLU A 106 -8.55 13.18 -20.18
N GLU A 107 -8.05 13.93 -19.21
CA GLU A 107 -6.63 13.92 -18.82
C GLU A 107 -6.23 12.55 -18.23
N LEU A 108 -7.09 11.92 -17.42
CA LEU A 108 -6.80 10.62 -16.80
C LEU A 108 -7.04 9.43 -17.73
N ARG A 109 -7.91 9.56 -18.71
CA ARG A 109 -8.33 8.46 -19.61
C ARG A 109 -7.17 7.70 -20.25
N PRO A 110 -6.12 8.33 -20.81
CA PRO A 110 -5.00 7.62 -21.43
C PRO A 110 -4.28 6.68 -20.46
N TYR A 111 -4.10 7.10 -19.20
CA TYR A 111 -3.44 6.31 -18.16
C TYR A 111 -4.28 5.10 -17.76
N ILE A 112 -5.59 5.30 -17.61
CA ILE A 112 -6.54 4.22 -17.28
C ILE A 112 -6.62 3.22 -18.43
N ASP A 113 -6.66 3.69 -19.68
CA ASP A 113 -6.70 2.84 -20.87
C ASP A 113 -5.44 1.99 -21.01
N ASN A 114 -4.26 2.55 -20.73
CA ASN A 114 -3.01 1.80 -20.72
C ASN A 114 -3.03 0.69 -19.64
N LEU A 115 -3.50 0.99 -18.45
CA LEU A 115 -3.65 -0.01 -17.38
C LEU A 115 -4.66 -1.11 -17.76
N ASN A 116 -5.77 -0.74 -18.37
CA ASN A 116 -6.81 -1.70 -18.80
C ASN A 116 -6.35 -2.62 -19.92
N LYS A 117 -5.44 -2.16 -20.78
CA LYS A 117 -4.86 -2.94 -21.88
C LYS A 117 -3.69 -3.83 -21.42
N ALA A 118 -3.06 -3.53 -20.30
CA ALA A 118 -1.90 -4.26 -19.82
C ALA A 118 -2.19 -5.75 -19.61
N ARG A 119 -1.34 -6.61 -20.13
CA ARG A 119 -1.42 -8.06 -19.98
C ARG A 119 -0.01 -8.64 -19.90
N GLY A 120 0.12 -9.74 -19.15
CA GLY A 120 1.38 -10.46 -19.02
C GLY A 120 2.33 -9.88 -17.98
N LEU A 121 3.61 -10.18 -18.13
CA LEU A 121 4.66 -9.73 -17.24
C LEU A 121 5.25 -8.42 -17.75
N VAL A 122 5.24 -7.40 -16.89
CA VAL A 122 5.86 -6.11 -17.17
C VAL A 122 7.28 -6.10 -16.60
N ASP A 123 8.25 -5.69 -17.41
CA ASP A 123 9.65 -5.55 -17.01
C ASP A 123 10.18 -4.15 -17.33
N CYS A 124 10.81 -3.53 -16.35
CA CYS A 124 11.48 -2.24 -16.49
C CYS A 124 12.91 -2.32 -15.93
N PRO A 125 13.95 -2.41 -16.80
CA PRO A 125 15.34 -2.50 -16.33
C PRO A 125 15.77 -1.31 -15.47
N LYS A 126 15.29 -0.09 -15.77
CA LYS A 126 15.58 1.11 -14.99
C LYS A 126 15.02 1.01 -13.57
N ALA A 127 13.79 0.55 -13.43
CA ALA A 127 13.18 0.32 -12.11
C ALA A 127 13.98 -0.71 -11.30
N ARG A 128 14.40 -1.80 -11.93
CA ARG A 128 15.22 -2.83 -11.25
C ARG A 128 16.58 -2.30 -10.81
N THR A 129 17.23 -1.50 -11.64
CA THR A 129 18.51 -0.90 -11.30
C THR A 129 18.38 0.05 -10.12
N LEU A 130 17.36 0.92 -10.14
CA LEU A 130 17.07 1.84 -9.04
C LEU A 130 16.73 1.08 -7.75
N ALA A 131 15.88 0.07 -7.83
CA ALA A 131 15.51 -0.73 -6.66
C ALA A 131 16.73 -1.41 -6.00
N LYS A 132 17.67 -1.95 -6.81
CA LYS A 132 18.92 -2.53 -6.28
C LYS A 132 19.76 -1.48 -5.57
N LYS A 133 19.95 -0.31 -6.17
CA LYS A 133 20.69 0.80 -5.57
C LYS A 133 20.07 1.22 -4.22
N LEU A 134 18.75 1.39 -4.16
CA LEU A 134 18.05 1.75 -2.92
C LEU A 134 18.18 0.67 -1.84
N VAL A 135 18.14 -0.61 -2.20
CA VAL A 135 18.38 -1.71 -1.25
C VAL A 135 19.78 -1.64 -0.66
N GLU A 136 20.81 -1.36 -1.48
CA GLU A 136 22.20 -1.22 -1.01
C GLU A 136 22.35 -0.01 -0.07
N GLU A 137 21.82 1.15 -0.44
CA GLU A 137 21.84 2.36 0.40
C GLU A 137 21.11 2.14 1.75
N CYS A 138 19.95 1.48 1.73
CA CYS A 138 19.22 1.13 2.95
C CYS A 138 19.97 0.12 3.82
N ALA A 139 20.67 -0.83 3.22
CA ALA A 139 21.50 -1.80 3.95
C ALA A 139 22.69 -1.12 4.63
N ASP A 140 23.34 -0.16 3.96
CA ASP A 140 24.43 0.63 4.53
C ASP A 140 23.96 1.46 5.72
N PHE A 141 22.83 2.15 5.59
CA PHE A 141 22.25 2.92 6.68
C PHE A 141 21.80 2.01 7.85
N SER A 142 21.28 0.83 7.55
CA SER A 142 20.90 -0.15 8.58
C SER A 142 22.11 -0.59 9.40
N ARG A 143 23.26 -0.82 8.75
CA ARG A 143 24.52 -1.14 9.41
C ARG A 143 25.02 0.00 10.29
N LEU A 144 24.98 1.23 9.78
CA LEU A 144 25.41 2.43 10.52
C LEU A 144 24.52 2.71 11.72
N SER A 145 23.21 2.59 11.57
CA SER A 145 22.25 2.88 12.63
C SER A 145 22.03 1.73 13.61
N MET A 146 22.53 0.52 13.29
CA MET A 146 22.29 -0.71 14.06
C MET A 146 20.82 -0.97 14.37
N SER A 147 19.93 -0.50 13.50
CA SER A 147 18.47 -0.55 13.70
C SER A 147 17.82 -1.67 12.88
N ARG A 148 17.43 -2.75 13.55
CA ARG A 148 16.68 -3.84 12.92
C ARG A 148 15.30 -3.39 12.45
N VAL A 149 14.67 -2.47 13.15
CA VAL A 149 13.36 -1.92 12.76
C VAL A 149 13.48 -1.17 11.44
N TYR A 150 14.52 -0.32 11.30
CA TYR A 150 14.79 0.40 10.06
C TYR A 150 15.04 -0.58 8.89
N GLU A 151 15.86 -1.60 9.09
CA GLU A 151 16.18 -2.61 8.08
C GLU A 151 14.89 -3.28 7.54
N ASN A 152 14.03 -3.72 8.45
CA ASN A 152 12.78 -4.40 8.06
C ASN A 152 11.80 -3.46 7.34
N LEU A 153 11.66 -2.21 7.81
CA LEU A 153 10.75 -1.24 7.22
C LEU A 153 11.25 -0.74 5.86
N SER A 154 12.55 -0.46 5.72
CA SER A 154 13.13 0.01 4.47
C SER A 154 13.05 -1.04 3.36
N PHE A 155 13.26 -2.32 3.68
CA PHE A 155 13.06 -3.40 2.73
C PHE A 155 11.62 -3.43 2.18
N ARG A 156 10.62 -3.31 3.05
CA ARG A 156 9.21 -3.28 2.65
C ARG A 156 8.85 -2.01 1.89
N ALA A 157 9.40 -0.86 2.29
CA ALA A 157 9.22 0.40 1.57
C ALA A 157 9.73 0.30 0.12
N ASN A 158 10.89 -0.32 -0.09
CA ASN A 158 11.43 -0.57 -1.43
C ASN A 158 10.51 -1.46 -2.28
N VAL A 159 9.92 -2.51 -1.70
CA VAL A 159 8.95 -3.36 -2.41
C VAL A 159 7.72 -2.54 -2.83
N ILE A 160 7.17 -1.75 -1.91
CA ILE A 160 5.99 -0.90 -2.20
C ILE A 160 6.32 0.14 -3.27
N ALA A 161 7.47 0.80 -3.17
CA ALA A 161 7.92 1.78 -4.15
C ALA A 161 8.09 1.15 -5.53
N TYR A 162 8.73 -0.01 -5.61
CA TYR A 162 8.88 -0.74 -6.87
C TYR A 162 7.53 -1.09 -7.51
N LEU A 163 6.59 -1.65 -6.73
CA LEU A 163 5.26 -1.99 -7.24
C LEU A 163 4.49 -0.77 -7.76
N LYS A 164 4.58 0.37 -7.06
CA LYS A 164 3.99 1.63 -7.51
C LYS A 164 4.63 2.14 -8.79
N ALA A 165 5.95 2.14 -8.85
CA ALA A 165 6.70 2.56 -10.03
C ALA A 165 6.30 1.72 -11.26
N MET A 166 6.08 0.42 -11.09
CA MET A 166 5.62 -0.45 -12.17
C MET A 166 4.21 -0.11 -12.64
N VAL A 167 3.28 0.21 -11.72
CA VAL A 167 1.93 0.65 -12.09
C VAL A 167 1.99 1.97 -12.85
N LEU A 168 2.76 2.95 -12.36
CA LEU A 168 2.93 4.24 -13.04
C LEU A 168 3.61 4.09 -14.41
N TYR A 169 4.61 3.21 -14.52
CA TYR A 169 5.28 2.91 -15.77
C TYR A 169 4.32 2.40 -16.84
N VAL A 170 3.46 1.44 -16.47
CA VAL A 170 2.42 0.92 -17.37
C VAL A 170 1.39 2.00 -17.70
N ALA A 171 0.93 2.75 -16.71
CA ALA A 171 0.00 3.86 -16.91
C ALA A 171 0.56 4.89 -17.90
N ASN A 172 1.86 5.18 -17.83
CA ASN A 172 2.58 6.11 -18.71
C ASN A 172 2.96 5.49 -20.09
N GLY A 173 2.35 4.38 -20.45
CA GLY A 173 2.62 3.71 -21.74
C GLY A 173 4.03 3.13 -21.83
N GLU A 174 4.52 2.55 -20.76
CA GLU A 174 5.86 1.94 -20.62
C GLU A 174 7.01 2.93 -20.85
N LYS A 175 6.79 4.19 -20.50
CA LYS A 175 7.82 5.24 -20.55
C LYS A 175 8.27 5.60 -19.15
N TRP A 176 9.56 5.40 -18.88
CA TRP A 176 10.18 5.80 -17.62
C TRP A 176 10.52 7.29 -17.63
N ASP A 177 10.07 8.02 -16.62
CA ASP A 177 10.35 9.43 -16.43
C ASP A 177 10.76 9.76 -14.99
N LYS A 178 11.06 11.04 -14.73
CA LYS A 178 11.47 11.51 -13.40
C LYS A 178 10.36 11.42 -12.35
N THR A 179 9.09 11.49 -12.74
CA THR A 179 7.95 11.37 -11.82
C THR A 179 7.87 9.96 -11.24
N ILE A 180 8.20 8.97 -12.06
CA ILE A 180 8.22 7.56 -11.64
C ILE A 180 9.48 7.26 -10.81
N GLU A 181 10.57 7.95 -11.10
CA GLU A 181 11.86 7.77 -10.41
C GLU A 181 11.84 8.31 -8.98
N ASN A 182 11.14 9.43 -8.74
CA ASN A 182 10.99 10.07 -7.43
C ASN A 182 9.91 9.42 -6.55
#